data_901e52d4c4a886c8de68961dacd5123e
#
_entry.id   901e52d4c4a886c8de68961dacd5123e
#
_cell.length_a   1.000
_cell.length_b   1.000
_cell.length_c   1.000
_cell.angle_alpha   90.00
_cell.angle_beta   90.00
_cell.angle_gamma   90.00
#
_symmetry.space_group_name_H-M   'P 1'
#
loop_
_entity.id
_entity.type
_entity.pdbx_description
1 polymer ?
#
loop_
_entity_poly.entity_id
_entity_poly.type
_entity_poly.pdbx_seq_one_letter_code
_entity_poly.pdbx_strand_id
1 'polypeptide(L)'
;MSTRPPKYCLHKPSGQARVRIDGKDIYLGEFNSQKSQERYNEIIARFLTGKLNVDSEALTLSRIAIMYIAFARGYYLKDGKQTGEVYCIQMALKPLLKSFGRERISHFGPRKLKQVREEMICLDWARNTINQAVMRITRMLRWATENEYVDALTYQACKSVTGLRRGRCKARETEPVQPVPQANIDAVELFVSRQIWAMIQLQLCTGMRPGEVCMVRDCDIDKTGDVWEYRPQTHKTAHHGRDRLIFIGPRGQKILAPYFANLDESGYLFRPTAAEDNRQTLRRVSRKSRMTPSQETRRRKQSPVRTPGDRYQRTSYTRAITRACKLAKAPEWSPNQLRHNAATELRKKFGLEGTRTVLGHSNADMTQVYAEIDHDAARQIMRSAG
;
A
#
# COMPACT_ATOMS: atom_id res chain seq x y z
N MET A 1 39.76 -8.43 4.17
CA MET A 1 40.04 -7.07 4.66
C MET A 1 41.13 -7.12 5.69
N SER A 2 42.12 -6.22 5.60
CA SER A 2 43.28 -6.26 6.49
C SER A 2 42.87 -5.98 7.95
N THR A 3 43.07 -6.93 8.83
CA THR A 3 42.79 -6.85 10.29
C THR A 3 43.79 -6.02 11.08
N ARG A 4 44.75 -5.38 10.39
CA ARG A 4 45.79 -4.56 11.09
C ARG A 4 45.31 -3.10 11.16
N PRO A 5 45.40 -2.46 12.34
CA PRO A 5 45.04 -1.06 12.48
C PRO A 5 45.93 -0.18 11.62
N PRO A 6 45.36 0.86 10.97
CA PRO A 6 46.11 1.82 10.17
C PRO A 6 47.18 2.54 10.99
N LYS A 7 48.37 2.77 10.41
CA LYS A 7 49.52 3.34 11.12
C LYS A 7 49.40 4.87 11.28
N TYR A 8 49.86 5.37 12.43
CA TYR A 8 50.10 6.79 12.66
C TYR A 8 51.38 7.21 11.94
N CYS A 9 51.30 8.11 10.99
CA CYS A 9 52.45 8.49 10.15
C CYS A 9 52.64 10.02 10.07
N LEU A 10 53.90 10.45 9.95
CA LEU A 10 54.20 11.84 9.62
C LEU A 10 54.00 12.13 8.15
N HIS A 11 53.28 13.16 7.81
CA HIS A 11 53.23 13.75 6.46
C HIS A 11 54.34 14.79 6.34
N LYS A 12 55.50 14.39 5.80
CA LYS A 12 56.73 15.21 5.72
C LYS A 12 56.53 16.61 5.15
N PRO A 13 55.72 16.80 4.07
CA PRO A 13 55.55 18.14 3.47
C PRO A 13 54.82 19.14 4.37
N SER A 14 53.88 18.71 5.20
CA SER A 14 53.05 19.59 6.05
C SER A 14 53.38 19.49 7.53
N GLY A 15 54.24 18.60 7.95
CA GLY A 15 54.56 18.40 9.38
C GLY A 15 53.43 17.77 10.21
N GLN A 16 52.33 17.40 9.57
CA GLN A 16 51.14 16.89 10.25
C GLN A 16 51.19 15.38 10.41
N ALA A 17 50.58 14.88 11.51
CA ALA A 17 50.25 13.49 11.65
C ALA A 17 49.16 13.10 10.65
N ARG A 18 49.27 11.91 10.05
CA ARG A 18 48.21 11.35 9.20
C ARG A 18 47.98 9.88 9.49
N VAL A 19 46.78 9.43 9.22
CA VAL A 19 46.40 8.02 9.14
C VAL A 19 45.75 7.77 7.77
N ARG A 20 46.06 6.63 7.15
CA ARG A 20 45.48 6.27 5.86
C ARG A 20 44.48 5.14 6.00
N ILE A 21 43.22 5.41 5.60
CA ILE A 21 42.12 4.47 5.70
C ILE A 21 41.41 4.41 4.36
N ASP A 22 41.18 3.23 3.81
CA ASP A 22 40.53 2.99 2.52
C ASP A 22 41.07 3.88 1.38
N GLY A 23 42.41 4.08 1.38
CA GLY A 23 43.10 4.86 0.35
C GLY A 23 43.08 6.37 0.56
N LYS A 24 42.38 6.90 1.57
CA LYS A 24 42.30 8.34 1.89
C LYS A 24 43.19 8.70 3.08
N ASP A 25 43.90 9.81 2.98
CA ASP A 25 44.71 10.36 4.06
C ASP A 25 43.84 11.26 4.94
N ILE A 26 43.83 10.99 6.26
CA ILE A 26 43.16 11.80 7.29
C ILE A 26 44.23 12.49 8.09
N TYR A 27 44.25 13.82 8.08
CA TYR A 27 45.21 14.64 8.82
C TYR A 27 44.72 14.90 10.27
N LEU A 28 45.60 14.71 11.24
CA LEU A 28 45.26 14.68 12.65
C LEU A 28 45.73 15.92 13.43
N GLY A 29 46.47 16.79 12.76
CA GLY A 29 47.14 17.93 13.35
C GLY A 29 48.64 17.73 13.45
N GLU A 30 49.34 18.56 14.24
CA GLU A 30 50.80 18.53 14.39
C GLU A 30 51.31 17.16 14.90
N PHE A 31 52.34 16.60 14.22
CA PHE A 31 52.83 15.28 14.50
C PHE A 31 53.39 15.20 15.93
N ASN A 32 53.09 14.12 16.66
CA ASN A 32 53.39 13.86 18.05
C ASN A 32 52.76 14.84 19.07
N SER A 33 51.84 15.72 18.69
CA SER A 33 51.05 16.48 19.65
C SER A 33 50.08 15.58 20.40
N GLN A 34 49.77 15.88 21.65
CA GLN A 34 48.79 15.15 22.45
C GLN A 34 47.42 15.09 21.74
N LYS A 35 46.98 16.20 21.16
CA LYS A 35 45.76 16.26 20.38
C LYS A 35 45.76 15.33 19.17
N SER A 36 46.87 15.19 18.46
CA SER A 36 46.95 14.29 17.29
C SER A 36 46.94 12.82 17.68
N GLN A 37 47.50 12.48 18.83
CA GLN A 37 47.46 11.12 19.39
C GLN A 37 46.09 10.73 19.90
N GLU A 38 45.40 11.62 20.61
CA GLU A 38 44.01 11.43 21.04
C GLU A 38 43.09 11.20 19.83
N ARG A 39 43.23 12.02 18.79
CA ARG A 39 42.46 11.93 17.56
C ARG A 39 42.75 10.64 16.77
N TYR A 40 44.02 10.18 16.79
CA TYR A 40 44.39 8.89 16.22
C TYR A 40 43.72 7.75 16.99
N ASN A 41 43.76 7.75 18.33
CA ASN A 41 43.16 6.71 19.17
C ASN A 41 41.63 6.64 18.95
N GLU A 42 40.95 7.80 18.84
CA GLU A 42 39.54 7.82 18.51
C GLU A 42 39.23 7.19 17.13
N ILE A 43 40.05 7.54 16.12
CA ILE A 43 39.89 7.02 14.78
C ILE A 43 40.15 5.51 14.75
N ILE A 44 41.16 5.03 15.44
CA ILE A 44 41.50 3.59 15.53
C ILE A 44 40.43 2.83 16.32
N ALA A 45 39.90 3.36 17.40
CA ALA A 45 38.78 2.78 18.14
C ALA A 45 37.54 2.61 17.22
N ARG A 46 37.22 3.63 16.44
CA ARG A 46 36.15 3.59 15.43
C ARG A 46 36.44 2.58 14.30
N PHE A 47 37.69 2.47 13.85
CA PHE A 47 38.11 1.50 12.84
C PHE A 47 37.98 0.05 13.35
N LEU A 48 38.42 -0.25 14.53
CA LEU A 48 38.33 -1.57 15.12
C LEU A 48 36.91 -2.00 15.46
N THR A 49 36.01 -1.05 15.71
CA THR A 49 34.57 -1.29 15.94
C THR A 49 33.75 -1.33 14.64
N GLY A 50 34.39 -1.24 13.47
CA GLY A 50 33.69 -1.19 12.16
C GLY A 50 32.89 0.10 11.91
N LYS A 51 33.03 1.11 12.77
CA LYS A 51 32.27 2.37 12.76
C LYS A 51 32.89 3.47 11.89
N LEU A 52 33.95 3.16 11.12
CA LEU A 52 34.80 4.17 10.44
C LEU A 52 34.28 4.64 9.09
N ASN A 53 33.12 4.19 8.61
CA ASN A 53 32.73 4.46 7.24
C ASN A 53 31.77 5.63 7.03
N VAL A 54 31.39 6.38 8.07
CA VAL A 54 30.56 7.55 7.86
C VAL A 54 30.89 8.63 8.89
N ASP A 55 31.46 9.74 8.46
CA ASP A 55 31.38 11.01 9.20
C ASP A 55 29.91 11.32 9.44
N SER A 56 29.34 10.89 10.56
CA SER A 56 27.93 11.13 10.91
C SER A 56 27.61 12.63 10.96
N GLU A 57 28.63 13.45 11.25
CA GLU A 57 28.53 14.91 11.19
C GLU A 57 28.38 15.48 9.77
N ALA A 58 28.80 14.74 8.73
CA ALA A 58 28.74 15.19 7.33
C ALA A 58 27.53 14.65 6.56
N LEU A 59 26.73 13.73 7.15
CA LEU A 59 25.60 13.12 6.44
C LEU A 59 24.46 14.10 6.22
N THR A 60 24.09 14.28 4.94
CA THR A 60 22.92 15.05 4.55
C THR A 60 21.64 14.21 4.59
N LEU A 61 20.50 14.89 4.73
CA LEU A 61 19.17 14.25 4.63
C LEU A 61 18.99 13.50 3.31
N SER A 62 19.49 14.03 2.19
CA SER A 62 19.45 13.34 0.90
C SER A 62 20.22 12.02 0.94
N ARG A 63 21.38 11.99 1.58
CA ARG A 63 22.18 10.77 1.68
C ARG A 63 21.47 9.70 2.51
N ILE A 64 20.93 10.10 3.66
CA ILE A 64 20.12 9.22 4.52
C ILE A 64 18.89 8.69 3.77
N ALA A 65 18.19 9.55 3.03
CA ALA A 65 17.03 9.13 2.25
C ALA A 65 17.37 8.10 1.17
N ILE A 66 18.49 8.28 0.45
CA ILE A 66 18.96 7.32 -0.56
C ILE A 66 19.26 5.97 0.08
N MET A 67 19.98 5.96 1.19
CA MET A 67 20.33 4.74 1.92
C MET A 67 19.06 4.04 2.45
N TYR A 68 18.13 4.79 3.03
CA TYR A 68 16.86 4.26 3.50
C TYR A 68 15.98 3.69 2.39
N ILE A 69 15.91 4.35 1.23
CA ILE A 69 15.16 3.84 0.07
C ILE A 69 15.79 2.54 -0.45
N ALA A 70 17.12 2.43 -0.45
CA ALA A 70 17.81 1.20 -0.83
C ALA A 70 17.46 0.05 0.14
N PHE A 71 17.51 0.29 1.44
CA PHE A 71 17.03 -0.65 2.46
C PHE A 71 15.56 -1.03 2.26
N ALA A 72 14.69 -0.03 2.09
CA ALA A 72 13.26 -0.23 1.95
C ALA A 72 12.88 -1.10 0.74
N ARG A 73 13.63 -1.03 -0.35
CA ARG A 73 13.43 -1.87 -1.54
C ARG A 73 13.66 -3.36 -1.27
N GLY A 74 14.58 -3.70 -0.40
CA GLY A 74 14.83 -5.08 0.02
C GLY A 74 13.93 -5.53 1.17
N TYR A 75 13.47 -4.61 2.01
CA TYR A 75 12.69 -4.91 3.20
C TYR A 75 11.17 -5.03 2.92
N TYR A 76 10.59 -4.09 2.13
CA TYR A 76 9.15 -4.09 1.85
C TYR A 76 8.81 -4.96 0.63
N LEU A 77 9.03 -6.25 0.77
CA LEU A 77 8.68 -7.26 -0.23
C LEU A 77 7.45 -8.06 0.19
N LYS A 78 6.67 -8.48 -0.79
CA LYS A 78 5.62 -9.49 -0.66
C LYS A 78 5.75 -10.45 -1.85
N ASP A 79 5.92 -11.73 -1.57
CA ASP A 79 6.09 -12.77 -2.60
C ASP A 79 7.21 -12.41 -3.60
N GLY A 80 8.36 -11.90 -3.08
CA GLY A 80 9.52 -11.47 -3.86
C GLY A 80 9.34 -10.16 -4.65
N LYS A 81 8.17 -9.52 -4.59
CA LYS A 81 7.86 -8.28 -5.31
C LYS A 81 7.76 -7.08 -4.37
N GLN A 82 8.26 -5.93 -4.80
CA GLN A 82 8.15 -4.70 -4.03
C GLN A 82 6.69 -4.31 -3.78
N THR A 83 6.39 -3.95 -2.53
CA THR A 83 5.07 -3.42 -2.16
C THR A 83 4.96 -1.94 -2.51
N GLY A 84 3.72 -1.40 -2.52
CA GLY A 84 3.47 0.02 -2.71
C GLY A 84 4.02 0.94 -1.60
N GLU A 85 4.51 0.37 -0.48
CA GLU A 85 5.07 1.16 0.63
C GLU A 85 6.35 1.90 0.22
N VAL A 86 7.19 1.30 -0.63
CA VAL A 86 8.40 1.96 -1.17
C VAL A 86 8.03 3.24 -1.93
N TYR A 87 6.99 3.19 -2.77
CA TYR A 87 6.47 4.37 -3.45
C TYR A 87 5.93 5.42 -2.47
N CYS A 88 5.17 4.99 -1.45
CA CYS A 88 4.66 5.89 -0.42
C CYS A 88 5.78 6.57 0.38
N ILE A 89 6.87 5.85 0.68
CA ILE A 89 8.07 6.41 1.31
C ILE A 89 8.69 7.47 0.40
N GLN A 90 8.91 7.17 -0.88
CA GLN A 90 9.48 8.12 -1.84
C GLN A 90 8.63 9.39 -1.94
N MET A 91 7.30 9.25 -2.01
CA MET A 91 6.39 10.40 -2.03
C MET A 91 6.46 11.23 -0.75
N ALA A 92 6.52 10.60 0.43
CA ALA A 92 6.64 11.27 1.72
C ALA A 92 7.95 12.06 1.84
N LEU A 93 9.04 11.55 1.27
CA LEU A 93 10.36 12.18 1.32
C LEU A 93 10.52 13.35 0.33
N LYS A 94 9.70 13.47 -0.73
CA LYS A 94 9.85 14.55 -1.72
C LYS A 94 9.81 15.95 -1.11
N PRO A 95 8.81 16.35 -0.31
CA PRO A 95 8.80 17.68 0.33
C PRO A 95 10.00 17.87 1.25
N LEU A 96 10.35 16.88 2.07
CA LEU A 96 11.52 16.91 2.94
C LEU A 96 12.81 17.20 2.18
N LEU A 97 13.05 16.48 1.09
CA LEU A 97 14.28 16.60 0.31
C LEU A 97 14.34 17.89 -0.51
N LYS A 98 13.18 18.38 -0.95
CA LYS A 98 13.09 19.67 -1.64
C LYS A 98 13.58 20.81 -0.75
N SER A 99 13.17 20.84 0.52
CA SER A 99 13.46 21.96 1.43
C SER A 99 14.75 21.77 2.22
N PHE A 100 15.05 20.54 2.63
CA PHE A 100 16.15 20.29 3.57
C PHE A 100 17.14 19.22 3.09
N GLY A 101 17.05 18.75 1.85
CA GLY A 101 17.86 17.63 1.36
C GLY A 101 19.37 17.84 1.46
N ARG A 102 19.84 19.08 1.32
CA ARG A 102 21.26 19.45 1.41
C ARG A 102 21.75 19.68 2.84
N GLU A 103 20.83 19.76 3.78
CA GLU A 103 21.19 19.99 5.18
C GLU A 103 21.78 18.74 5.85
N ARG A 104 22.65 18.97 6.81
CA ARG A 104 23.16 17.93 7.69
C ARG A 104 22.04 17.40 8.56
N ILE A 105 21.99 16.07 8.72
CA ILE A 105 20.96 15.41 9.51
C ILE A 105 20.99 15.84 10.99
N SER A 106 22.16 16.18 11.54
CA SER A 106 22.34 16.70 12.90
C SER A 106 21.61 18.04 13.14
N HIS A 107 21.35 18.81 12.08
CA HIS A 107 20.61 20.07 12.16
C HIS A 107 19.11 19.92 11.90
N PHE A 108 18.64 18.69 11.66
CA PHE A 108 17.23 18.42 11.45
C PHE A 108 16.52 18.16 12.78
N GLY A 109 15.35 18.76 12.95
CA GLY A 109 14.61 18.64 14.20
C GLY A 109 13.11 18.91 14.05
N PRO A 110 12.37 18.96 15.18
CA PRO A 110 10.91 19.10 15.20
C PRO A 110 10.38 20.31 14.44
N ARG A 111 11.09 21.45 14.51
CA ARG A 111 10.69 22.68 13.81
C ARG A 111 10.69 22.49 12.29
N LYS A 112 11.76 21.89 11.76
CA LYS A 112 11.89 21.59 10.32
C LYS A 112 10.90 20.54 9.87
N LEU A 113 10.66 19.52 10.69
CA LEU A 113 9.60 18.51 10.40
C LEU A 113 8.21 19.16 10.33
N LYS A 114 7.92 20.14 11.19
CA LYS A 114 6.67 20.93 11.10
C LYS A 114 6.63 21.79 9.83
N GLN A 115 7.74 22.38 9.39
CA GLN A 115 7.81 23.13 8.12
C GLN A 115 7.53 22.22 6.92
N VAL A 116 8.11 21.00 6.87
CA VAL A 116 7.77 20.00 5.84
C VAL A 116 6.28 19.68 5.86
N ARG A 117 5.67 19.61 7.04
CA ARG A 117 4.24 19.38 7.19
C ARG A 117 3.39 20.52 6.64
N GLU A 118 3.79 21.77 6.86
CA GLU A 118 3.12 22.95 6.27
C GLU A 118 3.25 22.95 4.74
N GLU A 119 4.40 22.56 4.18
CA GLU A 119 4.54 22.39 2.73
C GLU A 119 3.58 21.34 2.17
N MET A 120 3.39 20.21 2.88
CA MET A 120 2.42 19.19 2.47
C MET A 120 0.98 19.73 2.49
N ILE A 121 0.65 20.63 3.44
CA ILE A 121 -0.64 21.36 3.48
C ILE A 121 -0.77 22.27 2.27
N CYS A 122 0.26 23.05 1.95
CA CYS A 122 0.27 23.93 0.77
C CYS A 122 0.16 23.15 -0.56
N LEU A 123 0.60 21.89 -0.58
CA LEU A 123 0.43 20.97 -1.71
C LEU A 123 -0.97 20.31 -1.75
N ASP A 124 -1.90 20.77 -0.94
CA ASP A 124 -3.28 20.25 -0.80
C ASP A 124 -3.36 18.77 -0.43
N TRP A 125 -2.40 18.27 0.36
CA TRP A 125 -2.49 16.90 0.84
C TRP A 125 -3.54 16.78 1.93
N ALA A 126 -4.28 15.66 1.92
CA ALA A 126 -5.23 15.38 2.98
C ALA A 126 -4.52 15.13 4.32
N ARG A 127 -5.12 15.58 5.42
CA ARG A 127 -4.60 15.46 6.79
C ARG A 127 -4.09 14.04 7.13
N ASN A 128 -4.86 13.02 6.80
CA ASN A 128 -4.44 11.63 7.05
C ASN A 128 -3.21 11.24 6.23
N THR A 129 -3.10 11.69 4.99
CA THR A 129 -1.93 11.47 4.12
C THR A 129 -0.70 12.15 4.68
N ILE A 130 -0.85 13.39 5.18
CA ILE A 130 0.24 14.15 5.83
C ILE A 130 0.72 13.40 7.09
N ASN A 131 -0.19 12.98 7.96
CA ASN A 131 0.18 12.23 9.17
C ASN A 131 0.93 10.93 8.84
N GLN A 132 0.48 10.20 7.81
CA GLN A 132 1.19 9.00 7.34
C GLN A 132 2.56 9.33 6.73
N ALA A 133 2.70 10.44 6.02
CA ALA A 133 3.98 10.88 5.45
C ALA A 133 4.97 11.25 6.57
N VAL A 134 4.52 12.00 7.58
CA VAL A 134 5.32 12.32 8.77
C VAL A 134 5.77 11.04 9.49
N MET A 135 4.87 10.05 9.66
CA MET A 135 5.23 8.75 10.21
C MET A 135 6.34 8.05 9.41
N ARG A 136 6.30 8.12 8.06
CA ARG A 136 7.33 7.52 7.20
C ARG A 136 8.66 8.24 7.33
N ILE A 137 8.66 9.57 7.43
CA ILE A 137 9.87 10.37 7.71
C ILE A 137 10.45 9.99 9.06
N THR A 138 9.63 9.91 10.10
CA THR A 138 10.07 9.51 11.45
C THR A 138 10.60 8.09 11.48
N ARG A 139 10.02 7.18 10.68
CA ARG A 139 10.52 5.80 10.52
C ARG A 139 11.89 5.76 9.84
N MET A 140 12.13 6.62 8.84
CA MET A 140 13.47 6.79 8.25
C MET A 140 14.48 7.25 9.29
N LEU A 141 14.12 8.22 10.13
CA LEU A 141 15.00 8.69 11.21
C LEU A 141 15.27 7.58 12.24
N ARG A 142 14.26 6.80 12.62
CA ARG A 142 14.43 5.64 13.47
C ARG A 142 15.43 4.63 12.88
N TRP A 143 15.24 4.26 11.60
CA TRP A 143 16.17 3.36 10.91
C TRP A 143 17.59 3.95 10.87
N ALA A 144 17.72 5.25 10.65
CA ALA A 144 19.01 5.91 10.66
C ALA A 144 19.67 5.90 12.05
N THR A 145 18.87 6.00 13.11
CA THR A 145 19.35 5.86 14.51
C THR A 145 19.77 4.42 14.82
N GLU A 146 18.99 3.43 14.38
CA GLU A 146 19.33 2.00 14.54
C GLU A 146 20.66 1.62 13.84
N ASN A 147 21.04 2.38 12.80
CA ASN A 147 22.31 2.22 12.08
C ASN A 147 23.37 3.26 12.49
N GLU A 148 23.17 3.98 13.58
CA GLU A 148 24.12 4.96 14.14
C GLU A 148 24.46 6.15 13.18
N TYR A 149 23.62 6.40 12.17
CA TYR A 149 23.77 7.56 11.27
C TYR A 149 23.18 8.85 11.84
N VAL A 150 22.31 8.73 12.83
CA VAL A 150 21.60 9.85 13.47
C VAL A 150 21.59 9.63 14.96
N ASP A 151 21.78 10.70 15.71
CA ASP A 151 21.68 10.69 17.18
C ASP A 151 20.25 10.34 17.64
N ALA A 152 20.16 9.56 18.72
CA ALA A 152 18.89 9.15 19.31
C ALA A 152 18.03 10.36 19.74
N LEU A 153 18.63 11.45 20.19
CA LEU A 153 17.92 12.67 20.59
C LEU A 153 17.19 13.30 19.39
N THR A 154 17.81 13.36 18.23
CA THR A 154 17.18 13.87 17.00
C THR A 154 15.92 13.09 16.62
N TYR A 155 16.01 11.76 16.66
CA TYR A 155 14.86 10.88 16.41
C TYR A 155 13.77 11.10 17.46
N GLN A 156 14.09 11.07 18.76
CA GLN A 156 13.11 11.22 19.84
C GLN A 156 12.43 12.59 19.77
N ALA A 157 13.18 13.66 19.50
CA ALA A 157 12.64 14.99 19.31
C ALA A 157 11.65 15.04 18.13
N CYS A 158 12.00 14.44 16.97
CA CYS A 158 11.10 14.39 15.82
C CYS A 158 9.86 13.50 16.10
N LYS A 159 10.00 12.42 16.85
CA LYS A 159 8.90 11.54 17.25
C LYS A 159 7.88 12.24 18.14
N SER A 160 8.28 13.24 18.92
CA SER A 160 7.39 14.02 19.79
C SER A 160 6.43 14.93 19.00
N VAL A 161 6.62 15.10 17.68
CA VAL A 161 5.72 15.91 16.85
C VAL A 161 4.37 15.22 16.72
N THR A 162 3.35 15.78 17.37
CA THR A 162 1.99 15.26 17.33
C THR A 162 1.38 15.36 15.94
N GLY A 163 0.55 14.39 15.56
CA GLY A 163 -0.18 14.42 14.29
C GLY A 163 -1.18 15.57 14.22
N LEU A 164 -1.51 15.97 12.99
CA LEU A 164 -2.56 16.95 12.72
C LEU A 164 -3.92 16.37 13.16
N ARG A 165 -4.71 17.20 13.88
CA ARG A 165 -6.05 16.81 14.36
C ARG A 165 -7.12 17.47 13.48
N ARG A 166 -8.24 16.76 13.29
CA ARG A 166 -9.40 17.22 12.54
C ARG A 166 -9.92 18.52 13.16
N GLY A 167 -10.24 19.52 12.33
CA GLY A 167 -10.74 20.84 12.75
C GLY A 167 -9.69 21.73 13.44
N ARG A 168 -8.42 21.29 13.56
CA ARG A 168 -7.34 22.08 14.21
C ARG A 168 -6.17 22.38 13.28
N CYS A 169 -6.35 22.24 11.98
CA CYS A 169 -5.33 22.51 10.96
C CYS A 169 -6.00 22.88 9.64
N LYS A 170 -5.22 23.50 8.74
CA LYS A 170 -5.67 23.89 7.40
C LYS A 170 -5.57 22.74 6.36
N ALA A 171 -5.14 21.56 6.77
CA ALA A 171 -5.06 20.41 5.86
C ALA A 171 -6.44 19.99 5.40
N ARG A 172 -6.54 19.61 4.13
CA ARG A 172 -7.78 19.10 3.54
C ARG A 172 -8.27 17.83 4.27
N GLU A 173 -9.54 17.79 4.60
CA GLU A 173 -10.18 16.57 5.08
C GLU A 173 -10.73 15.79 3.89
N THR A 174 -10.68 14.48 3.99
CA THR A 174 -11.36 13.58 3.05
C THR A 174 -12.74 13.24 3.58
N GLU A 175 -13.74 13.30 2.69
CA GLU A 175 -15.07 12.84 3.05
C GLU A 175 -15.04 11.35 3.44
N PRO A 176 -15.83 10.95 4.44
CA PRO A 176 -15.99 9.55 4.78
C PRO A 176 -16.46 8.74 3.57
N VAL A 177 -15.91 7.54 3.41
CA VAL A 177 -16.32 6.66 2.32
C VAL A 177 -17.71 6.12 2.64
N GLN A 178 -18.71 6.51 1.81
CA GLN A 178 -20.10 6.09 1.95
C GLN A 178 -20.41 4.82 1.14
N PRO A 179 -21.42 4.03 1.55
CA PRO A 179 -22.00 3.00 0.69
C PRO A 179 -22.45 3.59 -0.66
N VAL A 180 -22.37 2.81 -1.71
CA VAL A 180 -22.85 3.23 -3.04
C VAL A 180 -24.37 3.09 -3.11
N PRO A 181 -25.12 4.11 -3.53
CA PRO A 181 -26.55 3.97 -3.79
C PRO A 181 -26.84 2.85 -4.80
N GLN A 182 -27.86 2.04 -4.57
CA GLN A 182 -28.18 0.89 -5.43
C GLN A 182 -28.38 1.33 -6.89
N ALA A 183 -29.04 2.45 -7.15
CA ALA A 183 -29.23 3.00 -8.49
C ALA A 183 -27.91 3.24 -9.24
N ASN A 184 -26.83 3.66 -8.54
CA ASN A 184 -25.52 3.86 -9.15
C ASN A 184 -24.79 2.54 -9.41
N ILE A 185 -25.11 1.49 -8.66
CA ILE A 185 -24.60 0.12 -8.92
C ILE A 185 -25.30 -0.44 -10.15
N ASP A 186 -26.62 -0.35 -10.23
CA ASP A 186 -27.42 -0.88 -11.32
C ASP A 186 -27.13 -0.15 -12.65
N ALA A 187 -26.85 1.14 -12.59
CA ALA A 187 -26.52 1.94 -13.77
C ALA A 187 -25.29 1.43 -14.55
N VAL A 188 -24.37 0.73 -13.90
CA VAL A 188 -23.15 0.22 -14.57
C VAL A 188 -23.33 -1.17 -15.19
N GLU A 189 -24.42 -1.88 -14.93
CA GLU A 189 -24.65 -3.26 -15.38
C GLU A 189 -24.46 -3.43 -16.89
N LEU A 190 -25.08 -2.57 -17.69
CA LEU A 190 -25.01 -2.61 -19.15
C LEU A 190 -23.64 -2.23 -19.74
N PHE A 191 -22.78 -1.61 -18.95
CA PHE A 191 -21.48 -1.09 -19.38
C PHE A 191 -20.28 -1.93 -18.92
N VAL A 192 -20.52 -2.99 -18.14
CA VAL A 192 -19.50 -3.93 -17.70
C VAL A 192 -19.66 -5.29 -18.36
N SER A 193 -18.59 -6.11 -18.35
CA SER A 193 -18.70 -7.51 -18.77
C SER A 193 -19.52 -8.33 -17.76
N ARG A 194 -20.10 -9.43 -18.20
CA ARG A 194 -20.80 -10.40 -17.31
C ARG A 194 -19.94 -10.81 -16.12
N GLN A 195 -18.62 -10.98 -16.32
CA GLN A 195 -17.70 -11.33 -15.24
C GLN A 195 -17.55 -10.19 -14.22
N ILE A 196 -17.37 -8.95 -14.68
CA ILE A 196 -17.28 -7.80 -13.77
C ILE A 196 -18.59 -7.62 -13.00
N TRP A 197 -19.74 -7.81 -13.67
CA TRP A 197 -21.03 -7.75 -12.99
C TRP A 197 -21.18 -8.83 -11.92
N ALA A 198 -20.80 -10.07 -12.24
CA ALA A 198 -20.79 -11.16 -11.25
C ALA A 198 -19.85 -10.86 -10.05
N MET A 199 -18.69 -10.28 -10.32
CA MET A 199 -17.77 -9.84 -9.24
C MET A 199 -18.41 -8.77 -8.34
N ILE A 200 -19.13 -7.80 -8.91
CA ILE A 200 -19.90 -6.78 -8.17
C ILE A 200 -20.95 -7.45 -7.29
N GLN A 201 -21.80 -8.30 -7.87
CA GLN A 201 -22.86 -8.98 -7.15
C GLN A 201 -22.32 -9.92 -6.04
N LEU A 202 -21.23 -10.62 -6.32
CA LEU A 202 -20.58 -11.49 -5.33
C LEU A 202 -20.02 -10.68 -4.14
N GLN A 203 -19.43 -9.50 -4.40
CA GLN A 203 -18.98 -8.62 -3.32
C GLN A 203 -20.14 -8.09 -2.47
N LEU A 204 -21.27 -7.75 -3.08
CA LEU A 204 -22.45 -7.28 -2.36
C LEU A 204 -23.01 -8.35 -1.41
N CYS A 205 -23.04 -9.61 -1.82
CA CYS A 205 -23.61 -10.67 -0.99
C CYS A 205 -22.63 -11.28 0.04
N THR A 206 -21.31 -11.18 -0.18
CA THR A 206 -20.31 -11.78 0.70
C THR A 206 -19.50 -10.77 1.52
N GLY A 207 -19.49 -9.51 1.11
CA GLY A 207 -18.64 -8.48 1.72
C GLY A 207 -17.14 -8.69 1.51
N MET A 208 -16.70 -9.60 0.62
CA MET A 208 -15.27 -9.83 0.36
C MET A 208 -14.56 -8.60 -0.20
N ARG A 209 -13.25 -8.54 0.00
CA ARG A 209 -12.45 -7.41 -0.52
C ARG A 209 -12.26 -7.51 -2.04
N PRO A 210 -12.05 -6.38 -2.76
CA PRO A 210 -11.83 -6.39 -4.20
C PRO A 210 -10.68 -7.30 -4.67
N GLY A 211 -9.63 -7.44 -3.86
CA GLY A 211 -8.55 -8.38 -4.15
C GLY A 211 -8.97 -9.84 -3.98
N GLU A 212 -9.83 -10.14 -3.01
CA GLU A 212 -10.31 -11.49 -2.72
C GLU A 212 -11.22 -11.99 -3.86
N VAL A 213 -12.13 -11.15 -4.37
CA VAL A 213 -12.99 -11.52 -5.51
C VAL A 213 -12.20 -11.74 -6.80
N CYS A 214 -11.11 -11.00 -7.02
CA CYS A 214 -10.25 -11.19 -8.20
C CYS A 214 -9.45 -12.51 -8.16
N MET A 215 -9.34 -13.16 -7.00
CA MET A 215 -8.52 -14.37 -6.79
C MET A 215 -9.34 -15.63 -6.60
N VAL A 216 -10.65 -15.59 -6.76
CA VAL A 216 -11.51 -16.75 -6.56
C VAL A 216 -11.16 -17.84 -7.55
N ARG A 217 -10.78 -19.04 -7.02
CA ARG A 217 -10.51 -20.27 -7.78
C ARG A 217 -11.38 -21.39 -7.28
N ASP A 218 -11.64 -22.35 -8.14
CA ASP A 218 -12.41 -23.52 -7.80
C ASP A 218 -11.81 -24.33 -6.65
N CYS A 219 -10.50 -24.57 -6.70
CA CYS A 219 -9.78 -25.36 -5.68
C CYS A 219 -9.69 -24.68 -4.29
N ASP A 220 -10.00 -23.39 -4.19
CA ASP A 220 -9.99 -22.64 -2.93
C ASP A 220 -11.39 -22.58 -2.28
N ILE A 221 -12.40 -23.22 -2.89
CA ILE A 221 -13.79 -23.25 -2.41
C ILE A 221 -14.17 -24.66 -1.95
N ASP A 222 -14.44 -24.80 -0.67
CA ASP A 222 -15.11 -26.00 -0.16
C ASP A 222 -16.62 -25.89 -0.41
N LYS A 223 -17.18 -26.89 -1.13
CA LYS A 223 -18.57 -26.94 -1.59
C LYS A 223 -19.38 -28.03 -0.88
N THR A 224 -18.84 -28.64 0.17
CA THR A 224 -19.45 -29.78 0.84
C THR A 224 -20.71 -29.42 1.65
N GLY A 225 -20.79 -28.16 2.15
CA GLY A 225 -21.92 -27.65 2.91
C GLY A 225 -22.95 -26.89 2.07
N ASP A 226 -24.08 -26.55 2.69
CA ASP A 226 -25.13 -25.66 2.13
C ASP A 226 -24.62 -24.23 1.96
N VAL A 227 -23.67 -23.81 2.77
CA VAL A 227 -22.88 -22.56 2.63
C VAL A 227 -21.46 -22.95 2.26
N TRP A 228 -20.99 -22.48 1.11
CA TRP A 228 -19.62 -22.76 0.67
C TRP A 228 -18.60 -21.90 1.42
N GLU A 229 -17.41 -22.47 1.65
CA GLU A 229 -16.30 -21.84 2.32
C GLU A 229 -15.18 -21.52 1.33
N TYR A 230 -14.90 -20.24 1.12
CA TYR A 230 -13.81 -19.78 0.27
C TYR A 230 -12.62 -19.33 1.11
N ARG A 231 -11.45 -19.91 0.85
CA ARG A 231 -10.16 -19.62 1.52
C ARG A 231 -9.18 -19.01 0.53
N PRO A 232 -9.10 -17.66 0.44
CA PRO A 232 -8.19 -17.01 -0.50
C PRO A 232 -6.73 -17.30 -0.14
N GLN A 233 -5.91 -17.68 -1.14
CA GLN A 233 -4.48 -18.00 -0.95
C GLN A 233 -3.69 -16.89 -0.30
N THR A 234 -4.00 -15.64 -0.64
CA THR A 234 -3.35 -14.46 -0.08
C THR A 234 -4.38 -13.42 0.31
N HIS A 235 -4.19 -12.80 1.48
CA HIS A 235 -5.05 -11.73 1.95
C HIS A 235 -4.25 -10.68 2.72
N LYS A 236 -4.89 -9.53 3.04
CA LYS A 236 -4.23 -8.39 3.67
C LYS A 236 -3.54 -8.72 5.00
N THR A 237 -4.08 -9.67 5.76
CA THR A 237 -3.63 -10.03 7.11
C THR A 237 -2.92 -11.39 7.17
N ALA A 238 -2.55 -11.99 6.05
CA ALA A 238 -1.84 -13.27 5.98
C ALA A 238 -0.51 -13.24 6.76
N HIS A 239 0.20 -12.11 6.73
CA HIS A 239 1.46 -11.91 7.45
C HIS A 239 1.33 -11.88 9.00
N HIS A 240 0.10 -11.90 9.53
CA HIS A 240 -0.17 -12.04 10.96
C HIS A 240 -0.56 -13.49 11.36
N GLY A 241 -0.40 -14.46 10.46
CA GLY A 241 -0.76 -15.87 10.72
C GLY A 241 -2.26 -16.10 10.94
N ARG A 242 -3.12 -15.20 10.43
CA ARG A 242 -4.58 -15.33 10.59
C ARG A 242 -5.18 -15.89 9.31
N ASP A 243 -6.00 -16.91 9.43
CA ASP A 243 -6.76 -17.44 8.30
C ASP A 243 -7.89 -16.48 7.90
N ARG A 244 -8.15 -16.43 6.62
CA ARG A 244 -9.29 -15.69 6.08
C ARG A 244 -10.27 -16.67 5.46
N LEU A 245 -11.43 -16.79 6.08
CA LEU A 245 -12.56 -17.57 5.60
C LEU A 245 -13.67 -16.63 5.12
N ILE A 246 -14.26 -16.94 3.97
CA ILE A 246 -15.36 -16.18 3.36
C ILE A 246 -16.49 -17.14 3.07
N PHE A 247 -17.65 -16.87 3.64
CA PHE A 247 -18.84 -17.69 3.46
C PHE A 247 -19.61 -17.24 2.22
N ILE A 248 -20.00 -18.22 1.39
CA ILE A 248 -20.74 -18.01 0.15
C ILE A 248 -22.08 -18.74 0.26
N GLY A 249 -23.11 -17.99 0.59
CA GLY A 249 -24.47 -18.50 0.70
C GLY A 249 -25.14 -18.73 -0.68
N PRO A 250 -26.39 -19.20 -0.71
CA PRO A 250 -27.08 -19.64 -1.95
C PRO A 250 -27.10 -18.59 -3.07
N ARG A 251 -27.21 -17.31 -2.74
CA ARG A 251 -27.17 -16.23 -3.75
C ARG A 251 -25.78 -16.14 -4.41
N GLY A 252 -24.71 -16.23 -3.61
CA GLY A 252 -23.35 -16.20 -4.13
C GLY A 252 -23.03 -17.46 -4.96
N GLN A 253 -23.53 -18.62 -4.54
CA GLN A 253 -23.40 -19.90 -5.27
C GLN A 253 -24.03 -19.80 -6.65
N LYS A 254 -25.25 -19.27 -6.77
CA LYS A 254 -25.94 -19.03 -8.05
C LYS A 254 -25.15 -18.10 -8.96
N ILE A 255 -24.49 -17.07 -8.42
CA ILE A 255 -23.65 -16.16 -9.19
C ILE A 255 -22.42 -16.88 -9.73
N LEU A 256 -21.81 -17.77 -8.96
CA LEU A 256 -20.57 -18.48 -9.33
C LEU A 256 -20.83 -19.67 -10.28
N ALA A 257 -21.98 -20.32 -10.19
CA ALA A 257 -22.30 -21.56 -10.93
C ALA A 257 -21.91 -21.53 -12.42
N PRO A 258 -22.21 -20.45 -13.19
CA PRO A 258 -21.88 -20.40 -14.63
C PRO A 258 -20.37 -20.37 -14.92
N TYR A 259 -19.54 -20.07 -13.95
CA TYR A 259 -18.09 -19.88 -14.14
C TYR A 259 -17.27 -21.15 -13.88
N PHE A 260 -17.86 -22.18 -13.28
CA PHE A 260 -17.20 -23.46 -13.06
C PHE A 260 -17.09 -24.32 -14.35
N ALA A 261 -17.99 -24.11 -15.31
CA ALA A 261 -18.07 -24.95 -16.51
C ALA A 261 -16.89 -24.76 -17.49
N ASN A 262 -16.19 -23.62 -17.45
CA ASN A 262 -15.15 -23.26 -18.43
C ASN A 262 -13.86 -22.81 -17.72
N LEU A 263 -13.35 -23.63 -16.81
CA LEU A 263 -12.08 -23.39 -16.15
C LEU A 263 -10.91 -23.74 -17.08
N ASP A 264 -9.84 -22.95 -17.00
CA ASP A 264 -8.53 -23.30 -17.57
C ASP A 264 -7.59 -23.83 -16.47
N GLU A 265 -6.36 -24.15 -16.85
CA GLU A 265 -5.33 -24.64 -15.92
C GLU A 265 -5.07 -23.70 -14.72
N SER A 266 -5.33 -22.40 -14.88
CA SER A 266 -5.18 -21.43 -13.79
C SER A 266 -6.21 -21.58 -12.67
N GLY A 267 -7.36 -22.16 -12.98
CA GLY A 267 -8.49 -22.40 -12.06
C GLY A 267 -9.23 -21.14 -11.62
N TYR A 268 -8.88 -19.96 -12.13
CA TYR A 268 -9.57 -18.72 -11.78
C TYR A 268 -10.95 -18.60 -12.41
N LEU A 269 -11.97 -18.26 -11.60
CA LEU A 269 -13.35 -18.15 -12.08
C LEU A 269 -13.54 -16.89 -12.93
N PHE A 270 -12.90 -15.76 -12.58
CA PHE A 270 -13.04 -14.50 -13.28
C PHE A 270 -11.79 -14.16 -14.08
N ARG A 271 -11.85 -14.32 -15.41
CA ARG A 271 -10.72 -14.16 -16.32
C ARG A 271 -10.96 -13.05 -17.35
N PRO A 272 -10.01 -12.11 -17.54
CA PRO A 272 -10.10 -11.09 -18.58
C PRO A 272 -10.19 -11.69 -19.99
N THR A 273 -9.51 -12.80 -20.24
CA THR A 273 -9.53 -13.54 -21.52
C THR A 273 -10.94 -13.97 -21.89
N ALA A 274 -11.63 -14.69 -20.98
CA ALA A 274 -12.98 -15.15 -21.20
C ALA A 274 -13.99 -13.99 -21.39
N ALA A 275 -13.80 -12.86 -20.70
CA ALA A 275 -14.61 -11.66 -20.92
C ALA A 275 -14.41 -11.08 -22.31
N GLU A 276 -13.17 -11.07 -22.83
CA GLU A 276 -12.86 -10.60 -24.17
C GLU A 276 -13.43 -11.53 -25.25
N ASP A 277 -13.35 -12.84 -25.05
CA ASP A 277 -13.93 -13.84 -25.96
C ASP A 277 -15.45 -13.68 -26.07
N ASN A 278 -16.13 -13.54 -24.94
CA ASN A 278 -17.56 -13.26 -24.91
C ASN A 278 -17.91 -11.95 -25.64
N ARG A 279 -17.12 -10.90 -25.43
CA ARG A 279 -17.32 -9.60 -26.09
C ARG A 279 -17.15 -9.73 -27.61
N GLN A 280 -16.15 -10.49 -28.06
CA GLN A 280 -15.93 -10.72 -29.49
C GLN A 280 -17.06 -11.54 -30.12
N THR A 281 -17.53 -12.57 -29.40
CA THR A 281 -18.67 -13.37 -29.83
C THR A 281 -19.94 -12.52 -29.99
N LEU A 282 -20.27 -11.70 -28.97
CA LEU A 282 -21.40 -10.80 -29.04
C LEU A 282 -21.29 -9.80 -30.19
N ARG A 283 -20.07 -9.23 -30.43
CA ARG A 283 -19.84 -8.34 -31.56
C ARG A 283 -20.01 -9.05 -32.91
N ARG A 284 -19.65 -10.32 -33.04
CA ARG A 284 -19.85 -11.10 -34.24
C ARG A 284 -21.35 -11.33 -34.49
N VAL A 285 -22.09 -11.72 -33.44
CA VAL A 285 -23.55 -11.96 -33.53
C VAL A 285 -24.31 -10.69 -33.83
N SER A 286 -23.94 -9.56 -33.22
CA SER A 286 -24.61 -8.27 -33.43
C SER A 286 -24.21 -7.54 -34.72
N ARG A 287 -23.28 -8.13 -35.49
CA ARG A 287 -22.76 -7.50 -36.71
C ARG A 287 -23.81 -7.52 -37.83
N LYS A 288 -24.11 -6.35 -38.36
CA LYS A 288 -25.07 -6.19 -39.47
C LYS A 288 -24.47 -6.40 -40.86
N SER A 289 -23.12 -6.28 -40.99
CA SER A 289 -22.41 -6.44 -42.28
C SER A 289 -21.75 -7.80 -42.38
N ARG A 290 -21.71 -8.38 -43.60
CA ARG A 290 -21.05 -9.66 -43.88
C ARG A 290 -19.56 -9.57 -43.59
N MET A 291 -18.97 -10.61 -43.01
CA MET A 291 -17.52 -10.72 -42.84
C MET A 291 -16.84 -11.02 -44.17
N THR A 292 -15.71 -10.37 -44.43
CA THR A 292 -14.87 -10.74 -45.58
C THR A 292 -14.01 -11.97 -45.25
N PRO A 293 -13.61 -12.80 -46.26
CA PRO A 293 -12.78 -13.96 -46.01
C PRO A 293 -11.49 -13.67 -45.23
N SER A 294 -10.86 -12.52 -45.47
CA SER A 294 -9.67 -12.08 -44.74
C SER A 294 -9.94 -11.71 -43.26
N GLN A 295 -11.17 -11.33 -42.95
CA GLN A 295 -11.57 -11.08 -41.55
C GLN A 295 -11.94 -12.37 -40.81
N GLU A 296 -12.47 -13.37 -41.52
CA GLU A 296 -12.80 -14.68 -40.97
C GLU A 296 -11.54 -15.48 -40.62
N THR A 297 -10.52 -15.42 -41.50
CA THR A 297 -9.24 -16.13 -41.33
C THR A 297 -8.24 -15.40 -40.43
N ARG A 298 -8.55 -14.17 -40.04
CA ARG A 298 -7.64 -13.35 -39.22
C ARG A 298 -7.39 -13.95 -37.85
N ARG A 299 -6.21 -14.55 -37.68
CA ARG A 299 -5.77 -15.09 -36.37
C ARG A 299 -5.38 -13.97 -35.42
N ARG A 300 -5.53 -14.21 -34.12
CA ARG A 300 -4.96 -13.31 -33.08
C ARG A 300 -3.46 -13.23 -33.27
N LYS A 301 -2.87 -12.04 -32.94
CA LYS A 301 -1.42 -11.89 -32.88
C LYS A 301 -0.86 -12.91 -31.90
N GLN A 302 0.12 -13.71 -32.34
CA GLN A 302 0.77 -14.71 -31.48
C GLN A 302 1.54 -14.05 -30.32
N SER A 303 2.11 -12.86 -30.55
CA SER A 303 2.83 -12.09 -29.53
C SER A 303 2.20 -10.69 -29.41
N PRO A 304 1.11 -10.53 -28.63
CA PRO A 304 0.55 -9.22 -28.37
C PRO A 304 1.45 -8.41 -27.44
N VAL A 305 1.55 -7.10 -27.64
CA VAL A 305 2.32 -6.17 -26.77
C VAL A 305 1.83 -6.25 -25.31
N ARG A 306 0.58 -6.63 -25.11
CA ARG A 306 -0.01 -6.85 -23.76
C ARG A 306 -0.78 -8.14 -23.81
N THR A 307 -0.28 -9.15 -23.09
CA THR A 307 -1.01 -10.40 -22.82
C THR A 307 -2.03 -10.14 -21.71
N PRO A 308 -3.28 -10.56 -21.90
CA PRO A 308 -4.24 -10.57 -20.79
C PRO A 308 -3.71 -11.49 -19.68
N GLY A 309 -3.84 -11.06 -18.42
CA GLY A 309 -3.48 -11.93 -17.29
C GLY A 309 -4.53 -13.04 -17.08
N ASP A 310 -4.14 -14.06 -16.32
CA ASP A 310 -5.00 -15.21 -16.00
C ASP A 310 -6.21 -14.83 -15.14
N ARG A 311 -6.12 -13.71 -14.42
CA ARG A 311 -7.17 -13.19 -13.56
C ARG A 311 -7.26 -11.67 -13.59
N TYR A 312 -8.37 -11.12 -13.11
CA TYR A 312 -8.45 -9.70 -12.82
C TYR A 312 -7.53 -9.32 -11.66
N GLN A 313 -7.02 -8.11 -11.73
CA GLN A 313 -6.35 -7.47 -10.62
C GLN A 313 -7.24 -6.37 -10.04
N ARG A 314 -7.04 -6.02 -8.76
CA ARG A 314 -7.80 -4.94 -8.12
C ARG A 314 -7.81 -3.66 -8.96
N THR A 315 -6.69 -3.30 -9.58
CA THR A 315 -6.57 -2.10 -10.43
C THR A 315 -7.37 -2.21 -11.71
N SER A 316 -7.37 -3.37 -12.39
CA SER A 316 -8.17 -3.59 -13.60
C SER A 316 -9.67 -3.63 -13.30
N TYR A 317 -10.06 -4.24 -12.18
CA TYR A 317 -11.43 -4.25 -11.69
C TYR A 317 -11.93 -2.83 -11.37
N THR A 318 -11.16 -2.05 -10.61
CA THR A 318 -11.51 -0.64 -10.33
C THR A 318 -11.65 0.17 -11.62
N ARG A 319 -10.70 0.05 -12.56
CA ARG A 319 -10.75 0.77 -13.84
C ARG A 319 -11.98 0.39 -14.68
N ALA A 320 -12.39 -0.87 -14.65
CA ALA A 320 -13.60 -1.32 -15.37
C ALA A 320 -14.85 -0.63 -14.82
N ILE A 321 -14.99 -0.55 -13.49
CA ILE A 321 -16.10 0.14 -12.83
C ILE A 321 -16.07 1.65 -13.10
N THR A 322 -14.92 2.31 -12.87
CA THR A 322 -14.81 3.75 -13.13
C THR A 322 -15.16 4.11 -14.58
N ARG A 323 -14.71 3.29 -15.56
CA ARG A 323 -15.08 3.47 -16.96
C ARG A 323 -16.59 3.29 -17.19
N ALA A 324 -17.19 2.30 -16.56
CA ALA A 324 -18.62 2.04 -16.67
C ALA A 324 -19.44 3.18 -16.06
N CYS A 325 -19.04 3.73 -14.91
CA CYS A 325 -19.67 4.92 -14.32
C CYS A 325 -19.65 6.11 -15.29
N LYS A 326 -18.52 6.36 -15.95
CA LYS A 326 -18.43 7.43 -16.96
C LYS A 326 -19.38 7.23 -18.14
N LEU A 327 -19.46 5.99 -18.63
CA LEU A 327 -20.38 5.65 -19.75
C LEU A 327 -21.85 5.74 -19.34
N ALA A 328 -22.17 5.33 -18.11
CA ALA A 328 -23.50 5.42 -17.52
C ALA A 328 -23.87 6.84 -17.06
N LYS A 329 -22.93 7.80 -17.12
CA LYS A 329 -23.08 9.15 -16.55
C LYS A 329 -23.47 9.13 -15.07
N ALA A 330 -23.04 8.10 -14.33
CA ALA A 330 -23.24 7.94 -12.90
C ALA A 330 -22.03 8.42 -12.10
N PRO A 331 -22.20 8.83 -10.84
CA PRO A 331 -21.08 9.15 -9.95
C PRO A 331 -20.05 8.01 -9.88
N GLU A 332 -18.75 8.36 -9.90
CA GLU A 332 -17.69 7.36 -9.81
C GLU A 332 -17.65 6.73 -8.43
N TRP A 333 -17.52 5.40 -8.40
CA TRP A 333 -17.34 4.64 -7.16
C TRP A 333 -16.29 3.54 -7.31
N SER A 334 -15.81 3.04 -6.18
CA SER A 334 -14.76 2.02 -6.14
C SER A 334 -15.27 0.68 -5.60
N PRO A 335 -14.71 -0.46 -6.04
CA PRO A 335 -15.16 -1.78 -5.57
C PRO A 335 -15.09 -1.96 -4.05
N ASN A 336 -14.24 -1.21 -3.36
CA ASN A 336 -14.16 -1.31 -1.90
C ASN A 336 -15.42 -0.78 -1.20
N GLN A 337 -16.17 0.13 -1.84
CA GLN A 337 -17.43 0.64 -1.32
C GLN A 337 -18.53 -0.42 -1.31
N LEU A 338 -18.47 -1.44 -2.20
CA LEU A 338 -19.41 -2.57 -2.17
C LEU A 338 -19.29 -3.37 -0.87
N ARG A 339 -18.10 -3.44 -0.29
CA ARG A 339 -17.93 -4.04 1.04
C ARG A 339 -18.58 -3.17 2.14
N HIS A 340 -18.61 -1.85 1.96
CA HIS A 340 -19.38 -0.96 2.85
C HIS A 340 -20.87 -1.23 2.71
N ASN A 341 -21.38 -1.38 1.47
CA ASN A 341 -22.77 -1.77 1.24
C ASN A 341 -23.13 -3.08 1.95
N ALA A 342 -22.33 -4.13 1.73
CA ALA A 342 -22.53 -5.43 2.39
C ALA A 342 -22.48 -5.30 3.92
N ALA A 343 -21.54 -4.52 4.46
CA ALA A 343 -21.42 -4.28 5.90
C ALA A 343 -22.66 -3.60 6.47
N THR A 344 -23.17 -2.57 5.79
CA THR A 344 -24.38 -1.85 6.20
C THR A 344 -25.61 -2.76 6.20
N GLU A 345 -25.80 -3.56 5.14
CA GLU A 345 -26.92 -4.49 5.04
C GLU A 345 -26.86 -5.62 6.07
N LEU A 346 -25.67 -6.21 6.26
CA LEU A 346 -25.48 -7.24 7.30
C LEU A 346 -25.74 -6.69 8.69
N ARG A 347 -25.31 -5.45 8.97
CA ARG A 347 -25.52 -4.82 10.26
C ARG A 347 -27.00 -4.55 10.55
N LYS A 348 -27.76 -4.07 9.57
CA LYS A 348 -29.20 -3.88 9.71
C LYS A 348 -29.93 -5.19 10.04
N LYS A 349 -29.46 -6.31 9.46
CA LYS A 349 -30.13 -7.61 9.62
C LYS A 349 -29.65 -8.42 10.83
N PHE A 350 -28.35 -8.39 11.13
CA PHE A 350 -27.71 -9.31 12.06
C PHE A 350 -26.89 -8.61 13.17
N GLY A 351 -26.99 -7.29 13.25
CA GLY A 351 -26.27 -6.51 14.24
C GLY A 351 -24.75 -6.43 14.01
N LEU A 352 -24.05 -5.85 14.99
CA LEU A 352 -22.63 -5.57 14.91
C LEU A 352 -21.78 -6.84 14.91
N GLU A 353 -22.06 -7.78 15.82
CA GLU A 353 -21.27 -9.00 16.00
C GLU A 353 -21.42 -9.96 14.81
N GLY A 354 -22.64 -10.15 14.29
CA GLY A 354 -22.84 -10.94 13.06
C GLY A 354 -22.07 -10.35 11.87
N THR A 355 -22.11 -9.04 11.71
CA THR A 355 -21.34 -8.34 10.66
C THR A 355 -19.84 -8.52 10.83
N ARG A 356 -19.33 -8.37 12.05
CA ARG A 356 -17.92 -8.56 12.38
C ARG A 356 -17.44 -9.95 12.00
N THR A 357 -18.21 -10.98 12.37
CA THR A 357 -17.89 -12.38 12.09
C THR A 357 -17.81 -12.64 10.58
N VAL A 358 -18.84 -12.25 9.81
CA VAL A 358 -18.90 -12.46 8.35
C VAL A 358 -17.77 -11.71 7.63
N LEU A 359 -17.53 -10.45 8.01
CA LEU A 359 -16.49 -9.64 7.37
C LEU A 359 -15.07 -10.00 7.84
N GLY A 360 -14.90 -10.76 8.92
CA GLY A 360 -13.61 -11.12 9.49
C GLY A 360 -12.83 -9.90 9.99
N HIS A 361 -13.49 -9.03 10.78
CA HIS A 361 -12.82 -7.89 11.39
C HIS A 361 -12.27 -8.27 12.76
N SER A 362 -10.96 -8.06 12.96
CA SER A 362 -10.30 -8.38 14.23
C SER A 362 -10.63 -7.40 15.36
N ASN A 363 -10.95 -6.13 15.03
CA ASN A 363 -11.33 -5.08 15.97
C ASN A 363 -12.77 -4.61 15.73
N ALA A 364 -13.52 -4.40 16.81
CA ALA A 364 -14.85 -3.80 16.75
C ALA A 364 -14.84 -2.41 16.12
N ASP A 365 -13.81 -1.59 16.38
CA ASP A 365 -13.62 -0.26 15.79
C ASP A 365 -13.65 -0.28 14.25
N MET A 366 -13.13 -1.33 13.63
CA MET A 366 -13.17 -1.50 12.16
C MET A 366 -14.61 -1.68 11.66
N THR A 367 -15.49 -2.26 12.46
CA THR A 367 -16.89 -2.44 12.12
C THR A 367 -17.70 -1.19 12.45
N GLN A 368 -17.28 -0.42 13.47
CA GLN A 368 -17.88 0.87 13.82
C GLN A 368 -17.71 1.93 12.74
N VAL A 369 -16.65 1.88 11.92
CA VAL A 369 -16.48 2.77 10.75
C VAL A 369 -17.64 2.61 9.74
N TYR A 370 -18.29 1.45 9.70
CA TYR A 370 -19.51 1.19 8.91
C TYR A 370 -20.80 1.53 9.66
N ALA A 371 -20.66 2.08 10.85
CA ALA A 371 -21.75 2.50 11.70
C ALA A 371 -22.20 3.92 11.32
N GLU A 372 -22.97 4.05 10.25
CA GLU A 372 -24.03 5.07 10.33
C GLU A 372 -24.87 4.71 11.55
N ILE A 373 -25.08 5.68 12.43
CA ILE A 373 -25.97 5.51 13.57
C ILE A 373 -27.32 5.11 12.98
N ASP A 374 -27.74 3.88 13.23
CA ASP A 374 -29.05 3.42 12.79
C ASP A 374 -30.11 4.13 13.64
N HIS A 375 -30.46 5.34 13.19
CA HIS A 375 -31.46 6.17 13.88
C HIS A 375 -32.83 5.49 13.92
N ASP A 376 -33.12 4.58 12.98
CA ASP A 376 -34.39 3.86 12.97
C ASP A 376 -34.41 2.74 14.02
N ALA A 377 -33.29 2.01 14.18
CA ALA A 377 -33.12 1.08 15.28
C ALA A 377 -33.17 1.80 16.64
N ALA A 378 -32.51 2.96 16.76
CA ALA A 378 -32.59 3.77 17.98
C ALA A 378 -34.01 4.23 18.30
N ARG A 379 -34.78 4.68 17.28
CA ARG A 379 -36.18 5.05 17.44
C ARG A 379 -37.06 3.86 17.85
N GLN A 380 -36.80 2.66 17.27
CA GLN A 380 -37.54 1.44 17.66
C GLN A 380 -37.24 1.02 19.08
N ILE A 381 -35.96 1.04 19.47
CA ILE A 381 -35.55 0.75 20.86
C ILE A 381 -36.24 1.72 21.84
N MET A 382 -36.19 3.03 21.52
CA MET A 382 -36.84 4.03 22.41
C MET A 382 -38.35 3.91 22.45
N ARG A 383 -39.03 3.47 21.37
CA ARG A 383 -40.46 3.16 21.37
C ARG A 383 -40.81 1.96 22.26
N SER A 384 -39.88 0.98 22.36
CA SER A 384 -40.09 -0.22 23.20
C SER A 384 -39.61 -0.04 24.64
N ALA A 385 -38.73 0.94 24.89
CA ALA A 385 -38.18 1.20 26.23
C ALA A 385 -38.99 2.23 27.04
N GLY A 386 -40.03 2.82 26.48
CA GLY A 386 -40.90 3.82 27.07
C GLY A 386 -40.79 5.15 26.32
#